data_baa57d9d524ccf12cb14261883e411f9
#
_entry.id   baa57d9d524ccf12cb14261883e411f9
#
_cell.length_a   1.000
_cell.length_b   1.000
_cell.length_c   1.000
_cell.angle_alpha   90.00
_cell.angle_beta   90.00
_cell.angle_gamma   90.00
#
_symmetry.space_group_name_H-M   'P 1'
#
loop_
_entity.id
_entity.type
_entity.pdbx_description
1 polymer ?
#
loop_
_entity_poly.entity_id
_entity_poly.type
_entity_poly.pdbx_seq_one_letter_code
_entity_poly.pdbx_strand_id
1 'polypeptide(L)'
;MKISRRDFNKAGLGAISLAALGAGPALAGPGHLIRKAIPSTGERVPIIGLGTNRYGVGDDADKRAVLRAALERFHKLGGTVIDTAPMYRSSEAVLGDLIADLGIRKDLFVATKVDEEQGGDATHAQIRESMRRLKTDTLDLLQVHNLIAWQDALPVLRECKQEGKVRYIGITTSRARQYEEFEKVMRQEDLDFIQINYSLEQREAAERILPLAADRGMAVMINRAFGGGRIFEKLGDQPLPDWASDFGCNSWAQFLLNYALGHPAATLSIPGMTKLRHVDDNFGAAHGQL
;
A
#
# COMPACT_ATOMS: atom_id res chain seq x y z
N MET A 1 5.97 25.84 1.52
CA MET A 1 5.88 25.28 0.15
C MET A 1 4.59 25.81 -0.47
N LYS A 2 4.62 26.57 -1.57
CA LYS A 2 3.37 27.01 -2.25
C LYS A 2 2.93 25.92 -3.23
N ILE A 3 1.89 25.18 -2.86
CA ILE A 3 1.28 24.17 -3.71
C ILE A 3 0.17 24.86 -4.50
N SER A 4 0.23 24.85 -5.85
CA SER A 4 -0.82 25.41 -6.66
C SER A 4 -1.89 24.35 -6.99
N ARG A 5 -3.15 24.79 -7.14
CA ARG A 5 -4.26 23.94 -7.60
C ARG A 5 -3.93 23.25 -8.94
N ARG A 6 -3.14 23.91 -9.81
CA ARG A 6 -2.71 23.34 -11.10
C ARG A 6 -1.75 22.15 -10.93
N ASP A 7 -0.87 22.18 -9.91
CA ASP A 7 0.07 21.08 -9.65
C ASP A 7 -0.65 19.88 -9.04
N PHE A 8 -1.68 20.12 -8.24
CA PHE A 8 -2.55 19.09 -7.70
C PHE A 8 -3.36 18.40 -8.83
N ASN A 9 -3.96 19.17 -9.72
CA ASN A 9 -4.76 18.64 -10.83
C ASN A 9 -3.91 17.90 -11.87
N LYS A 10 -2.64 18.28 -12.09
CA LYS A 10 -1.75 17.57 -13.03
C LYS A 10 -1.43 16.14 -12.60
N ALA A 11 -1.51 15.82 -11.34
CA ALA A 11 -1.35 14.43 -10.85
C ALA A 11 -2.56 13.54 -11.23
N GLY A 12 -3.75 14.14 -11.41
CA GLY A 12 -4.98 13.44 -11.81
C GLY A 12 -5.30 13.47 -13.33
N LEU A 13 -4.58 14.27 -14.12
CA LEU A 13 -4.87 14.49 -15.55
C LEU A 13 -3.73 14.01 -16.47
N GLY A 14 -3.35 12.75 -16.31
CA GLY A 14 -2.75 12.02 -17.44
C GLY A 14 -3.89 11.62 -18.38
N ALA A 15 -4.19 12.43 -19.39
CA ALA A 15 -5.19 12.10 -20.40
C ALA A 15 -4.71 10.88 -21.20
N ILE A 16 -5.09 9.69 -20.74
CA ILE A 16 -5.09 8.49 -21.57
C ILE A 16 -6.47 8.45 -22.23
N SER A 17 -6.49 8.68 -23.53
CA SER A 17 -7.65 8.37 -24.36
C SER A 17 -7.82 6.86 -24.39
N LEU A 18 -8.49 6.29 -23.37
CA LEU A 18 -9.01 4.93 -23.44
C LEU A 18 -10.43 5.01 -24.01
N ALA A 19 -10.55 4.68 -25.29
CA ALA A 19 -11.79 4.17 -25.83
C ALA A 19 -12.06 2.81 -25.18
N ALA A 20 -12.77 2.78 -24.06
CA ALA A 20 -13.25 1.56 -23.41
C ALA A 20 -14.74 1.68 -23.20
N LEU A 21 -15.43 0.70 -23.77
CA LEU A 21 -16.86 0.44 -23.71
C LEU A 21 -17.39 0.40 -22.26
N GLY A 22 -18.31 1.30 -21.94
CA GLY A 22 -19.50 1.00 -21.17
C GLY A 22 -19.39 0.52 -19.72
N ALA A 23 -18.69 1.29 -18.85
CA ALA A 23 -19.05 1.42 -17.43
C ALA A 23 -18.55 2.78 -16.97
N GLY A 24 -19.45 3.76 -16.91
CA GLY A 24 -19.14 5.06 -16.32
C GLY A 24 -18.67 4.88 -14.86
N PRO A 25 -17.79 5.79 -14.36
CA PRO A 25 -17.44 5.77 -12.95
C PRO A 25 -18.73 5.92 -12.13
N ALA A 26 -19.07 4.91 -11.34
CA ALA A 26 -20.12 5.03 -10.37
C ALA A 26 -19.71 6.15 -9.41
N LEU A 27 -20.40 7.28 -9.47
CA LEU A 27 -20.26 8.37 -8.52
C LEU A 27 -20.58 7.80 -7.14
N ALA A 28 -19.56 7.55 -6.34
CA ALA A 28 -19.74 7.16 -4.95
C ALA A 28 -20.44 8.35 -4.26
N GLY A 29 -21.66 8.15 -3.79
CA GLY A 29 -22.36 9.15 -3.00
C GLY A 29 -21.61 9.45 -1.70
N PRO A 30 -21.88 10.58 -1.03
CA PRO A 30 -21.21 10.93 0.22
C PRO A 30 -21.41 9.80 1.23
N GLY A 31 -20.30 9.20 1.69
CA GLY A 31 -20.27 8.14 2.71
C GLY A 31 -19.80 6.75 2.23
N HIS A 32 -19.64 6.50 0.94
CA HIS A 32 -19.11 5.20 0.46
C HIS A 32 -17.59 5.16 0.45
N LEU A 33 -17.04 4.06 1.00
CA LEU A 33 -15.61 3.76 0.95
C LEU A 33 -15.18 3.51 -0.50
N ILE A 34 -14.24 4.32 -0.99
CA ILE A 34 -13.68 4.18 -2.33
C ILE A 34 -12.86 2.89 -2.39
N ARG A 35 -13.13 2.07 -3.42
CA ARG A 35 -12.40 0.83 -3.71
C ARG A 35 -11.96 0.82 -5.16
N LYS A 36 -10.74 0.37 -5.41
CA LYS A 36 -10.22 0.15 -6.76
C LYS A 36 -9.99 -1.34 -7.01
N ALA A 37 -10.11 -1.75 -8.26
CA ALA A 37 -9.89 -3.14 -8.66
C ALA A 37 -8.40 -3.47 -8.75
N ILE A 38 -8.04 -4.68 -8.35
CA ILE A 38 -6.78 -5.33 -8.73
C ILE A 38 -6.93 -5.75 -10.20
N PRO A 39 -6.13 -5.23 -11.13
CA PRO A 39 -6.37 -5.43 -12.56
C PRO A 39 -6.40 -6.91 -12.98
N SER A 40 -5.54 -7.75 -12.38
CA SER A 40 -5.41 -9.17 -12.76
C SER A 40 -6.66 -10.02 -12.43
N THR A 41 -7.49 -9.60 -11.45
CA THR A 41 -8.64 -10.42 -10.99
C THR A 41 -9.96 -9.67 -10.92
N GLY A 42 -9.93 -8.33 -10.90
CA GLY A 42 -11.12 -7.50 -10.65
C GLY A 42 -11.52 -7.40 -9.17
N GLU A 43 -10.82 -8.09 -8.24
CA GLU A 43 -11.07 -7.97 -6.79
C GLU A 43 -10.91 -6.51 -6.36
N ARG A 44 -11.86 -6.01 -5.57
CA ARG A 44 -11.89 -4.61 -5.16
C ARG A 44 -11.37 -4.42 -3.75
N VAL A 45 -10.28 -3.66 -3.61
CA VAL A 45 -9.67 -3.32 -2.32
C VAL A 45 -9.90 -1.85 -1.96
N PRO A 46 -9.99 -1.49 -0.66
CA PRO A 46 -10.02 -0.08 -0.23
C PRO A 46 -8.75 0.65 -0.69
N ILE A 47 -8.90 1.93 -1.04
CA ILE A 47 -7.75 2.74 -1.48
C ILE A 47 -6.78 3.12 -0.35
N ILE A 48 -7.19 2.94 0.91
CA ILE A 48 -6.35 3.14 2.10
C ILE A 48 -6.14 1.80 2.78
N GLY A 49 -4.88 1.35 2.81
CA GLY A 49 -4.40 0.22 3.60
C GLY A 49 -3.58 0.68 4.82
N LEU A 50 -3.12 -0.27 5.62
CA LEU A 50 -2.36 -0.06 6.85
C LEU A 50 -0.90 -0.48 6.67
N GLY A 51 0.04 0.48 6.68
CA GLY A 51 1.47 0.20 6.76
C GLY A 51 1.93 -0.02 8.19
N THR A 52 2.71 -1.08 8.44
CA THR A 52 3.00 -1.55 9.80
C THR A 52 4.48 -1.54 10.20
N ASN A 53 5.33 -0.77 9.54
CA ASN A 53 6.76 -0.67 9.85
C ASN A 53 7.07 -0.24 11.31
N ARG A 54 6.08 0.28 12.05
CA ARG A 54 6.17 0.65 13.47
C ARG A 54 5.39 -0.27 14.41
N TYR A 55 4.93 -1.43 13.94
CA TYR A 55 4.23 -2.42 14.75
C TYR A 55 5.18 -3.38 15.48
N GLY A 56 6.47 -3.38 15.17
CA GLY A 56 7.49 -4.20 15.81
C GLY A 56 7.84 -3.73 17.23
N VAL A 57 6.88 -3.83 18.15
CA VAL A 57 6.97 -3.37 19.57
C VAL A 57 7.29 -4.48 20.56
N GLY A 58 7.52 -5.72 20.08
CA GLY A 58 7.78 -6.87 20.95
C GLY A 58 6.60 -7.17 21.87
N ASP A 59 6.88 -7.46 23.14
CA ASP A 59 5.90 -7.81 24.15
C ASP A 59 5.45 -6.64 25.04
N ASP A 60 5.72 -5.40 24.61
CA ASP A 60 5.28 -4.20 25.32
C ASP A 60 3.75 -4.10 25.31
N ALA A 61 3.13 -4.43 26.42
CA ALA A 61 1.68 -4.56 26.57
C ALA A 61 0.95 -3.22 26.28
N ASP A 62 1.50 -2.09 26.73
CA ASP A 62 0.88 -0.79 26.55
C ASP A 62 0.90 -0.38 25.07
N LYS A 63 2.03 -0.57 24.39
CA LYS A 63 2.13 -0.32 22.95
C LYS A 63 1.24 -1.26 22.15
N ARG A 64 1.20 -2.56 22.51
CA ARG A 64 0.29 -3.54 21.88
C ARG A 64 -1.18 -3.12 22.02
N ALA A 65 -1.59 -2.65 23.19
CA ALA A 65 -2.97 -2.18 23.42
C ALA A 65 -3.33 -1.00 22.51
N VAL A 66 -2.41 -0.04 22.34
CA VAL A 66 -2.60 1.10 21.41
C VAL A 66 -2.71 0.62 19.95
N LEU A 67 -1.84 -0.31 19.54
CA LEU A 67 -1.86 -0.87 18.17
C LEU A 67 -3.13 -1.72 17.94
N ARG A 68 -3.57 -2.48 18.95
CA ARG A 68 -4.82 -3.24 18.91
C ARG A 68 -6.03 -2.32 18.64
N ALA A 69 -6.13 -1.24 19.41
CA ALA A 69 -7.20 -0.26 19.21
C ALA A 69 -7.18 0.39 17.82
N ALA A 70 -5.98 0.71 17.31
CA ALA A 70 -5.81 1.24 15.96
C ALA A 70 -6.22 0.23 14.88
N LEU A 71 -5.83 -1.03 15.01
CA LEU A 71 -6.19 -2.11 14.08
C LEU A 71 -7.71 -2.40 14.11
N GLU A 72 -8.30 -2.48 15.29
CA GLU A 72 -9.75 -2.64 15.45
C GLU A 72 -10.53 -1.49 14.80
N ARG A 73 -10.08 -0.24 15.01
CA ARG A 73 -10.69 0.93 14.38
C ARG A 73 -10.55 0.91 12.87
N PHE A 74 -9.36 0.55 12.35
CA PHE A 74 -9.10 0.37 10.92
C PHE A 74 -10.09 -0.62 10.29
N HIS A 75 -10.26 -1.79 10.91
CA HIS A 75 -11.22 -2.80 10.45
C HIS A 75 -12.68 -2.30 10.51
N LYS A 76 -13.09 -1.65 11.60
CA LYS A 76 -14.45 -1.07 11.75
C LYS A 76 -14.77 0.00 10.71
N LEU A 77 -13.78 0.71 10.19
CA LEU A 77 -13.95 1.68 9.09
C LEU A 77 -13.98 1.02 7.69
N GLY A 78 -13.87 -0.31 7.61
CA GLY A 78 -13.88 -1.06 6.36
C GLY A 78 -12.50 -1.22 5.72
N GLY A 79 -11.43 -0.94 6.46
CA GLY A 79 -10.06 -1.22 6.07
C GLY A 79 -9.79 -2.73 6.06
N THR A 80 -9.18 -3.21 4.99
CA THR A 80 -8.88 -4.64 4.82
C THR A 80 -7.41 -4.92 4.51
N VAL A 81 -6.71 -4.03 3.81
CA VAL A 81 -5.33 -4.25 3.36
C VAL A 81 -4.33 -3.89 4.45
N ILE A 82 -3.49 -4.84 4.84
CA ILE A 82 -2.39 -4.64 5.80
C ILE A 82 -1.08 -5.02 5.13
N ASP A 83 -0.08 -4.13 5.18
CA ASP A 83 1.25 -4.36 4.65
C ASP A 83 2.29 -4.42 5.76
N THR A 84 3.02 -5.52 5.82
CA THR A 84 4.13 -5.78 6.75
C THR A 84 5.37 -6.30 6.06
N ALA A 85 6.41 -6.68 6.80
CA ALA A 85 7.62 -7.34 6.29
C ALA A 85 8.39 -8.02 7.43
N PRO A 86 9.18 -9.07 7.15
CA PRO A 86 10.10 -9.68 8.11
C PRO A 86 11.10 -8.67 8.69
N MET A 87 11.59 -7.74 7.86
CA MET A 87 12.52 -6.67 8.24
C MET A 87 11.93 -5.67 9.26
N TYR A 88 10.64 -5.69 9.52
CA TYR A 88 9.99 -4.76 10.47
C TYR A 88 10.04 -5.28 11.92
N ARG A 89 11.15 -5.88 12.34
CA ARG A 89 11.37 -6.45 13.68
C ARG A 89 10.30 -7.51 14.01
N SER A 90 9.57 -7.33 15.11
CA SER A 90 8.48 -8.23 15.54
C SER A 90 7.11 -7.91 14.92
N SER A 91 7.04 -7.06 13.89
CA SER A 91 5.76 -6.59 13.35
C SER A 91 4.84 -7.73 12.90
N GLU A 92 5.37 -8.74 12.21
CA GLU A 92 4.58 -9.90 11.78
C GLU A 92 3.99 -10.68 12.97
N ALA A 93 4.79 -10.93 14.02
CA ALA A 93 4.32 -11.63 15.20
C ALA A 93 3.27 -10.81 15.97
N VAL A 94 3.53 -9.52 16.19
CA VAL A 94 2.56 -8.61 16.84
C VAL A 94 1.25 -8.57 16.05
N LEU A 95 1.30 -8.44 14.73
CA LEU A 95 0.10 -8.46 13.89
C LEU A 95 -0.64 -9.79 13.96
N GLY A 96 0.07 -10.92 13.87
CA GLY A 96 -0.53 -12.23 13.97
C GLY A 96 -1.30 -12.41 15.28
N ASP A 97 -0.72 -11.94 16.40
CA ASP A 97 -1.37 -11.97 17.71
C ASP A 97 -2.63 -11.08 17.74
N LEU A 98 -2.51 -9.83 17.29
CA LEU A 98 -3.62 -8.86 17.31
C LEU A 98 -4.76 -9.26 16.39
N ILE A 99 -4.46 -9.78 15.19
CA ILE A 99 -5.44 -10.24 14.22
C ILE A 99 -6.20 -11.46 14.76
N ALA A 100 -5.48 -12.40 15.39
CA ALA A 100 -6.07 -13.59 16.03
C ALA A 100 -6.95 -13.22 17.22
N ASP A 101 -6.49 -12.30 18.08
CA ASP A 101 -7.25 -11.80 19.25
C ASP A 101 -8.54 -11.08 18.83
N LEU A 102 -8.50 -10.32 17.74
CA LEU A 102 -9.67 -9.64 17.17
C LEU A 102 -10.58 -10.58 16.34
N GLY A 103 -10.11 -11.75 15.93
CA GLY A 103 -10.86 -12.72 15.13
C GLY A 103 -11.15 -12.25 13.69
N ILE A 104 -10.34 -11.36 13.13
CA ILE A 104 -10.64 -10.64 11.87
C ILE A 104 -9.84 -11.15 10.65
N ARG A 105 -9.06 -12.23 10.75
CA ARG A 105 -8.16 -12.70 9.66
C ARG A 105 -8.88 -12.86 8.32
N LYS A 106 -10.10 -13.40 8.33
CA LYS A 106 -10.84 -13.69 7.07
C LYS A 106 -11.30 -12.43 6.32
N ASP A 107 -11.37 -11.29 7.02
CA ASP A 107 -11.79 -10.01 6.44
C ASP A 107 -10.61 -9.23 5.89
N LEU A 108 -9.37 -9.70 6.12
CA LEU A 108 -8.15 -8.98 5.82
C LEU A 108 -7.45 -9.51 4.55
N PHE A 109 -6.91 -8.58 3.79
CA PHE A 109 -5.91 -8.79 2.76
C PHE A 109 -4.54 -8.52 3.37
N VAL A 110 -3.78 -9.58 3.66
CA VAL A 110 -2.48 -9.49 4.34
C VAL A 110 -1.34 -9.59 3.33
N ALA A 111 -0.57 -8.52 3.24
CA ALA A 111 0.63 -8.42 2.42
C ALA A 111 1.89 -8.47 3.29
N THR A 112 2.85 -9.32 2.91
CA THR A 112 4.21 -9.33 3.48
C THR A 112 5.26 -9.45 2.37
N LYS A 113 6.52 -9.63 2.74
CA LYS A 113 7.64 -9.57 1.82
C LYS A 113 8.63 -10.70 2.07
N VAL A 114 9.52 -10.90 1.10
CA VAL A 114 10.76 -11.69 1.27
C VAL A 114 11.97 -10.78 1.01
N ASP A 115 13.01 -10.95 1.79
CA ASP A 115 14.26 -10.20 1.72
C ASP A 115 15.50 -11.11 1.97
N GLU A 116 15.33 -12.40 1.70
CA GLU A 116 16.37 -13.40 1.86
C GLU A 116 17.37 -13.33 0.69
N GLU A 117 18.66 -13.26 1.02
CA GLU A 117 19.76 -13.10 0.03
C GLU A 117 20.32 -14.45 -0.46
N GLN A 118 20.02 -15.55 0.22
CA GLN A 118 20.64 -16.85 -0.03
C GLN A 118 19.89 -17.74 -1.04
N GLY A 119 18.78 -17.24 -1.61
CA GLY A 119 18.06 -17.94 -2.66
C GLY A 119 16.97 -18.90 -2.19
N GLY A 120 16.56 -19.83 -3.06
CA GLY A 120 15.32 -20.59 -3.01
C GLY A 120 14.92 -21.23 -1.66
N ASP A 121 15.75 -22.12 -1.10
CA ASP A 121 15.40 -22.82 0.16
C ASP A 121 15.28 -21.88 1.35
N ALA A 122 16.16 -20.87 1.43
CA ALA A 122 16.08 -19.85 2.46
C ALA A 122 14.85 -18.94 2.30
N THR A 123 14.47 -18.63 1.06
CA THR A 123 13.21 -17.91 0.75
C THR A 123 11.99 -18.71 1.20
N HIS A 124 11.94 -20.01 0.90
CA HIS A 124 10.87 -20.89 1.40
C HIS A 124 10.81 -20.93 2.93
N ALA A 125 11.97 -21.00 3.60
CA ALA A 125 12.02 -20.97 5.06
C ALA A 125 11.50 -19.65 5.63
N GLN A 126 11.85 -18.51 5.03
CA GLN A 126 11.36 -17.19 5.43
C GLN A 126 9.84 -17.08 5.23
N ILE A 127 9.29 -17.57 4.13
CA ILE A 127 7.84 -17.58 3.88
C ILE A 127 7.12 -18.38 4.96
N ARG A 128 7.58 -19.61 5.27
CA ARG A 128 6.99 -20.42 6.34
C ARG A 128 7.03 -19.71 7.69
N GLU A 129 8.13 -19.04 8.00
CA GLU A 129 8.28 -18.30 9.25
C GLU A 129 7.35 -17.07 9.29
N SER A 130 7.19 -16.33 8.18
CA SER A 130 6.23 -15.23 8.07
C SER A 130 4.80 -15.71 8.29
N MET A 131 4.40 -16.83 7.66
CA MET A 131 3.08 -17.44 7.86
C MET A 131 2.85 -17.85 9.32
N ARG A 132 3.87 -18.44 9.94
CA ARG A 132 3.83 -18.82 11.35
C ARG A 132 3.64 -17.62 12.28
N ARG A 133 4.39 -16.52 12.04
CA ARG A 133 4.28 -15.26 12.82
C ARG A 133 2.92 -14.61 12.63
N LEU A 134 2.43 -14.56 11.39
CA LEU A 134 1.14 -13.99 11.03
C LEU A 134 -0.05 -14.90 11.37
N LYS A 135 0.21 -16.13 11.84
CA LYS A 135 -0.81 -17.15 12.22
C LYS A 135 -1.80 -17.39 11.07
N THR A 136 -1.30 -17.63 9.87
CA THR A 136 -2.11 -17.82 8.66
C THR A 136 -1.50 -18.89 7.76
N ASP A 137 -2.35 -19.64 7.08
CA ASP A 137 -1.96 -20.64 6.09
C ASP A 137 -1.93 -20.06 4.66
N THR A 138 -2.39 -18.82 4.49
CA THR A 138 -2.43 -18.16 3.17
C THR A 138 -2.06 -16.69 3.33
N LEU A 139 -1.19 -16.21 2.44
CA LEU A 139 -0.87 -14.80 2.26
C LEU A 139 -1.64 -14.25 1.06
N ASP A 140 -2.19 -13.05 1.19
CA ASP A 140 -2.88 -12.42 0.06
C ASP A 140 -1.89 -11.85 -0.95
N LEU A 141 -0.83 -11.19 -0.49
CA LEU A 141 0.23 -10.67 -1.36
C LEU A 141 1.61 -10.96 -0.75
N LEU A 142 2.50 -11.51 -1.56
CA LEU A 142 3.91 -11.70 -1.22
C LEU A 142 4.79 -10.95 -2.21
N GLN A 143 5.71 -10.13 -1.71
CA GLN A 143 6.52 -9.25 -2.54
C GLN A 143 8.01 -9.43 -2.29
N VAL A 144 8.84 -9.34 -3.34
CA VAL A 144 10.29 -9.24 -3.17
C VAL A 144 10.64 -7.84 -2.64
N HIS A 145 11.26 -7.77 -1.46
CA HIS A 145 11.56 -6.54 -0.75
C HIS A 145 12.80 -5.84 -1.31
N ASN A 146 12.65 -4.60 -1.82
CA ASN A 146 13.76 -3.79 -2.34
C ASN A 146 14.60 -4.51 -3.42
N LEU A 147 13.98 -5.38 -4.22
CA LEU A 147 14.62 -6.20 -5.26
C LEU A 147 15.75 -7.12 -4.74
N ILE A 148 15.76 -7.45 -3.45
CA ILE A 148 16.78 -8.35 -2.88
C ILE A 148 16.63 -9.73 -3.51
N ALA A 149 17.70 -10.22 -4.15
CA ALA A 149 17.77 -11.53 -4.82
C ALA A 149 16.52 -11.87 -5.64
N TRP A 150 15.96 -10.90 -6.38
CA TRP A 150 14.68 -11.06 -7.06
C TRP A 150 14.68 -12.22 -8.08
N GLN A 151 15.83 -12.50 -8.73
CA GLN A 151 15.97 -13.59 -9.69
C GLN A 151 15.72 -14.97 -9.05
N ASP A 152 16.16 -15.14 -7.81
CA ASP A 152 15.98 -16.39 -7.05
C ASP A 152 14.67 -16.41 -6.27
N ALA A 153 14.18 -15.26 -5.82
CA ALA A 153 12.96 -15.16 -5.03
C ALA A 153 11.69 -15.31 -5.88
N LEU A 154 11.57 -14.66 -7.06
CA LEU A 154 10.35 -14.70 -7.86
C LEU A 154 9.92 -16.11 -8.29
N PRO A 155 10.83 -17.04 -8.69
CA PRO A 155 10.44 -18.43 -8.92
C PRO A 155 9.75 -19.08 -7.71
N VAL A 156 10.28 -18.87 -6.50
CA VAL A 156 9.68 -19.38 -5.25
C VAL A 156 8.30 -18.76 -4.99
N LEU A 157 8.16 -17.45 -5.21
CA LEU A 157 6.86 -16.80 -5.06
C LEU A 157 5.81 -17.39 -6.02
N ARG A 158 6.20 -17.68 -7.27
CA ARG A 158 5.32 -18.32 -8.26
C ARG A 158 4.92 -19.72 -7.86
N GLU A 159 5.86 -20.52 -7.34
CA GLU A 159 5.58 -21.85 -6.79
C GLU A 159 4.54 -21.77 -5.66
N CYS A 160 4.76 -20.90 -4.67
CA CYS A 160 3.81 -20.66 -3.59
C CYS A 160 2.43 -20.19 -4.09
N LYS A 161 2.38 -19.41 -5.18
CA LYS A 161 1.12 -19.01 -5.82
C LYS A 161 0.42 -20.19 -6.50
N GLN A 162 1.16 -21.04 -7.20
CA GLN A 162 0.61 -22.26 -7.83
C GLN A 162 0.07 -23.25 -6.79
N GLU A 163 0.71 -23.36 -5.64
CA GLU A 163 0.28 -24.16 -4.50
C GLU A 163 -0.92 -23.56 -3.73
N GLY A 164 -1.35 -22.36 -4.07
CA GLY A 164 -2.45 -21.65 -3.38
C GLY A 164 -2.07 -21.08 -1.99
N LYS A 165 -0.80 -21.10 -1.62
CA LYS A 165 -0.31 -20.50 -0.38
C LYS A 165 -0.24 -18.97 -0.45
N VAL A 166 -0.11 -18.42 -1.65
CA VAL A 166 -0.04 -16.99 -1.94
C VAL A 166 -1.01 -16.68 -3.07
N ARG A 167 -1.83 -15.63 -2.93
CA ARG A 167 -2.81 -15.24 -3.94
C ARG A 167 -2.23 -14.34 -5.02
N TYR A 168 -1.42 -13.37 -4.62
CA TYR A 168 -0.79 -12.38 -5.48
C TYR A 168 0.70 -12.28 -5.21
N ILE A 169 1.48 -12.02 -6.26
CA ILE A 169 2.92 -11.80 -6.15
C ILE A 169 3.31 -10.42 -6.69
N GLY A 170 4.41 -9.89 -6.18
CA GLY A 170 4.88 -8.57 -6.61
C GLY A 170 6.33 -8.27 -6.22
N ILE A 171 6.72 -7.04 -6.52
CA ILE A 171 8.01 -6.48 -6.13
C ILE A 171 7.82 -5.12 -5.46
N THR A 172 8.76 -4.74 -4.60
CA THR A 172 8.72 -3.43 -3.97
C THR A 172 10.09 -2.77 -3.90
N THR A 173 10.09 -1.45 -3.90
CA THR A 173 11.25 -0.66 -3.48
C THR A 173 10.81 0.63 -2.78
N SER A 174 11.68 1.09 -1.87
CA SER A 174 11.60 2.43 -1.28
C SER A 174 12.79 3.31 -1.68
N ARG A 175 13.55 2.91 -2.71
CA ARG A 175 14.84 3.52 -3.11
C ARG A 175 14.80 3.96 -4.56
N ALA A 176 14.73 5.27 -4.83
CA ALA A 176 14.69 5.82 -6.20
C ALA A 176 15.86 5.35 -7.08
N ARG A 177 17.04 5.09 -6.50
CA ARG A 177 18.21 4.56 -7.22
C ARG A 177 17.98 3.18 -7.85
N GLN A 178 16.93 2.45 -7.44
CA GLN A 178 16.58 1.13 -7.99
C GLN A 178 15.54 1.22 -9.11
N TYR A 179 15.05 2.39 -9.49
CA TYR A 179 13.94 2.52 -10.43
C TYR A 179 14.24 1.97 -11.81
N GLU A 180 15.47 2.08 -12.29
CA GLU A 180 15.89 1.50 -13.57
C GLU A 180 15.79 -0.03 -13.55
N GLU A 181 16.35 -0.68 -12.52
CA GLU A 181 16.25 -2.13 -12.37
C GLU A 181 14.82 -2.56 -12.07
N PHE A 182 14.09 -1.79 -11.28
CA PHE A 182 12.69 -2.05 -10.97
C PHE A 182 11.83 -2.07 -12.24
N GLU A 183 12.00 -1.09 -13.13
CA GLU A 183 11.33 -1.05 -14.42
C GLU A 183 11.71 -2.24 -15.30
N LYS A 184 12.99 -2.64 -15.33
CA LYS A 184 13.44 -3.81 -16.06
C LYS A 184 12.74 -5.07 -15.58
N VAL A 185 12.67 -5.30 -14.26
CA VAL A 185 11.94 -6.45 -13.70
C VAL A 185 10.45 -6.38 -14.07
N MET A 186 9.82 -5.21 -13.97
CA MET A 186 8.42 -5.03 -14.39
C MET A 186 8.18 -5.38 -15.85
N ARG A 187 9.16 -5.17 -16.74
CA ARG A 187 9.03 -5.51 -18.18
C ARG A 187 9.21 -7.00 -18.46
N GLN A 188 10.02 -7.68 -17.67
CA GLN A 188 10.40 -9.07 -17.88
C GLN A 188 9.48 -10.07 -17.19
N GLU A 189 8.93 -9.69 -16.02
CA GLU A 189 8.27 -10.60 -15.11
C GLU A 189 6.76 -10.38 -15.04
N ASP A 190 6.00 -11.46 -14.94
CA ASP A 190 4.56 -11.39 -14.72
C ASP A 190 4.29 -11.19 -13.23
N LEU A 191 3.78 -10.01 -12.90
CA LEU A 191 3.53 -9.55 -11.53
C LEU A 191 2.10 -9.07 -11.39
N ASP A 192 1.48 -9.36 -10.25
CA ASP A 192 0.15 -8.82 -9.91
C ASP A 192 0.23 -7.42 -9.31
N PHE A 193 1.30 -7.17 -8.54
CA PHE A 193 1.50 -5.92 -7.78
C PHE A 193 2.89 -5.34 -7.95
N ILE A 194 2.93 -4.03 -7.87
CA ILE A 194 4.15 -3.29 -7.52
C ILE A 194 3.89 -2.43 -6.27
N GLN A 195 4.92 -2.25 -5.43
CA GLN A 195 4.88 -1.30 -4.34
C GLN A 195 6.00 -0.29 -4.50
N ILE A 196 5.65 1.01 -4.60
CA ILE A 196 6.58 2.06 -5.01
C ILE A 196 6.34 3.36 -4.26
N ASN A 197 7.39 4.16 -4.05
CA ASN A 197 7.25 5.51 -3.51
C ASN A 197 6.53 6.40 -4.51
N TYR A 198 5.49 7.07 -4.07
CA TYR A 198 4.90 8.19 -4.79
C TYR A 198 4.30 9.18 -3.80
N SER A 199 4.65 10.45 -3.94
CA SER A 199 4.18 11.50 -3.05
C SER A 199 4.30 12.86 -3.74
N LEU A 200 3.78 13.90 -3.10
CA LEU A 200 3.92 15.28 -3.58
C LEU A 200 5.40 15.71 -3.74
N GLU A 201 6.32 15.17 -2.95
CA GLU A 201 7.75 15.47 -2.99
C GLU A 201 8.58 14.48 -3.85
N GLN A 202 8.08 13.27 -4.05
CA GLN A 202 8.77 12.21 -4.80
C GLN A 202 7.85 11.76 -5.94
N ARG A 203 8.04 12.33 -7.13
CA ARG A 203 7.15 12.17 -8.28
C ARG A 203 7.73 11.30 -9.39
N GLU A 204 8.98 10.90 -9.27
CA GLU A 204 9.74 10.23 -10.34
C GLU A 204 9.07 8.95 -10.84
N ALA A 205 8.36 8.24 -9.97
CA ALA A 205 7.62 7.04 -10.37
C ALA A 205 6.52 7.33 -11.41
N ALA A 206 5.96 8.55 -11.43
CA ALA A 206 4.91 8.92 -12.37
C ALA A 206 5.41 9.08 -13.82
N GLU A 207 6.73 9.22 -14.04
CA GLU A 207 7.28 9.40 -15.36
C GLU A 207 7.27 8.11 -16.19
N ARG A 208 7.60 6.97 -15.57
CA ARG A 208 7.79 5.70 -16.28
C ARG A 208 7.16 4.49 -15.56
N ILE A 209 7.28 4.38 -14.23
CA ILE A 209 6.87 3.19 -13.47
C ILE A 209 5.35 3.07 -13.37
N LEU A 210 4.66 4.15 -12.99
CA LEU A 210 3.20 4.12 -12.87
C LEU A 210 2.50 3.91 -14.22
N PRO A 211 2.91 4.58 -15.34
CA PRO A 211 2.40 4.25 -16.68
C PRO A 211 2.64 2.79 -17.06
N LEU A 212 3.85 2.27 -16.86
CA LEU A 212 4.16 0.88 -17.18
C LEU A 212 3.33 -0.11 -16.35
N ALA A 213 3.05 0.19 -15.07
CA ALA A 213 2.17 -0.66 -14.26
C ALA A 213 0.74 -0.70 -14.82
N ALA A 214 0.22 0.44 -15.28
CA ALA A 214 -1.09 0.49 -15.92
C ALA A 214 -1.12 -0.31 -17.23
N ASP A 215 -0.10 -0.14 -18.09
CA ASP A 215 0.01 -0.84 -19.38
C ASP A 215 0.10 -2.36 -19.20
N ARG A 216 0.73 -2.82 -18.11
CA ARG A 216 0.88 -4.25 -17.81
C ARG A 216 -0.20 -4.82 -16.89
N GLY A 217 -1.21 -4.03 -16.51
CA GLY A 217 -2.30 -4.47 -15.64
C GLY A 217 -1.84 -4.86 -14.22
N MET A 218 -0.81 -4.21 -13.71
CA MET A 218 -0.31 -4.41 -12.35
C MET A 218 -1.04 -3.47 -11.37
N ALA A 219 -1.44 -3.98 -10.22
CA ALA A 219 -1.93 -3.14 -9.14
C ALA A 219 -0.77 -2.35 -8.50
N VAL A 220 -1.01 -1.09 -8.16
CA VAL A 220 0.00 -0.21 -7.57
C VAL A 220 -0.34 0.09 -6.12
N MET A 221 0.53 -0.36 -5.21
CA MET A 221 0.51 -0.03 -3.80
C MET A 221 1.50 1.11 -3.55
N ILE A 222 1.00 2.27 -3.14
CA ILE A 222 1.86 3.43 -2.88
C ILE A 222 2.36 3.39 -1.45
N ASN A 223 3.67 3.31 -1.29
CA ASN A 223 4.34 3.52 -0.02
C ASN A 223 4.86 4.97 0.10
N ARG A 224 5.21 5.40 1.32
CA ARG A 224 5.82 6.70 1.61
C ARG A 224 5.06 7.92 1.06
N ALA A 225 3.74 7.88 0.97
CA ALA A 225 2.91 9.01 0.54
C ALA A 225 3.18 10.30 1.35
N PHE A 226 3.68 10.16 2.57
CA PHE A 226 4.10 11.27 3.46
C PHE A 226 5.61 11.53 3.44
N GLY A 227 6.37 11.05 2.45
CA GLY A 227 7.83 11.24 2.40
C GLY A 227 8.57 10.69 3.63
N GLY A 228 8.02 9.67 4.32
CA GLY A 228 8.54 9.17 5.59
C GLY A 228 8.22 10.08 6.79
N GLY A 229 7.26 10.99 6.66
CA GLY A 229 6.81 11.93 7.70
C GLY A 229 7.47 13.31 7.63
N ARG A 230 8.56 13.47 6.88
CA ARG A 230 9.30 14.74 6.76
C ARG A 230 8.49 15.89 6.18
N ILE A 231 7.48 15.58 5.37
CA ILE A 231 6.62 16.61 4.78
C ILE A 231 5.85 17.38 5.86
N PHE A 232 5.43 16.71 6.95
CA PHE A 232 4.74 17.37 8.06
C PHE A 232 5.65 18.35 8.82
N GLU A 233 6.94 18.01 8.96
CA GLU A 233 7.94 18.91 9.56
C GLU A 233 8.13 20.18 8.70
N LYS A 234 8.12 20.05 7.37
CA LYS A 234 8.22 21.17 6.44
C LYS A 234 6.96 22.01 6.37
N LEU A 235 5.80 21.40 6.56
CA LEU A 235 4.52 22.10 6.58
C LEU A 235 4.35 22.90 7.89
N GLY A 236 4.85 22.38 9.03
CA GLY A 236 4.67 23.02 10.34
C GLY A 236 3.20 23.37 10.58
N ASP A 237 2.94 24.59 10.97
CA ASP A 237 1.60 25.13 11.26
C ASP A 237 0.91 25.74 10.02
N GLN A 238 1.39 25.47 8.80
CA GLN A 238 0.74 26.01 7.59
C GLN A 238 -0.69 25.47 7.48
N PRO A 239 -1.69 26.35 7.28
CA PRO A 239 -3.07 25.93 7.05
C PRO A 239 -3.17 25.20 5.70
N LEU A 240 -4.19 24.36 5.58
CA LEU A 240 -4.56 23.82 4.27
C LEU A 240 -4.92 24.97 3.32
N PRO A 241 -4.61 24.84 2.01
CA PRO A 241 -5.13 25.76 1.01
C PRO A 241 -6.67 25.75 1.03
N ASP A 242 -7.30 26.93 0.89
CA ASP A 242 -8.77 27.05 0.90
C ASP A 242 -9.47 26.11 -0.11
N TRP A 243 -8.84 25.89 -1.25
CA TRP A 243 -9.35 24.99 -2.29
C TRP A 243 -9.18 23.48 -1.97
N ALA A 244 -8.54 23.10 -0.86
CA ALA A 244 -8.42 21.68 -0.46
C ALA A 244 -9.79 21.06 -0.13
N SER A 245 -10.72 21.89 0.36
CA SER A 245 -12.11 21.47 0.63
C SER A 245 -12.86 21.05 -0.62
N ASP A 246 -12.51 21.56 -1.81
CA ASP A 246 -13.10 21.17 -3.10
C ASP A 246 -12.84 19.67 -3.42
N PHE A 247 -11.82 19.08 -2.80
CA PHE A 247 -11.42 17.67 -2.88
C PHE A 247 -11.78 16.88 -1.62
N GLY A 248 -12.63 17.44 -0.75
CA GLY A 248 -13.04 16.80 0.50
C GLY A 248 -11.92 16.65 1.55
N CYS A 249 -10.80 17.35 1.40
CA CYS A 249 -9.67 17.28 2.33
C CYS A 249 -9.87 18.20 3.53
N ASN A 250 -9.84 17.60 4.73
CA ASN A 250 -9.95 18.32 6.00
C ASN A 250 -8.64 18.36 6.79
N SER A 251 -7.59 17.69 6.28
CA SER A 251 -6.25 17.65 6.88
C SER A 251 -5.16 17.54 5.81
N TRP A 252 -3.93 17.88 6.18
CA TRP A 252 -2.78 17.65 5.33
C TRP A 252 -2.56 16.17 5.02
N ALA A 253 -2.91 15.26 5.93
CA ALA A 253 -2.77 13.82 5.66
C ALA A 253 -3.73 13.39 4.55
N GLN A 254 -5.01 13.82 4.61
CA GLN A 254 -5.99 13.55 3.55
C GLN A 254 -5.57 14.17 2.21
N PHE A 255 -5.10 15.41 2.23
CA PHE A 255 -4.61 16.11 1.04
C PHE A 255 -3.45 15.36 0.34
N LEU A 256 -2.46 14.92 1.12
CA LEU A 256 -1.29 14.19 0.60
C LEU A 256 -1.66 12.79 0.08
N LEU A 257 -2.60 12.11 0.74
CA LEU A 257 -3.11 10.82 0.30
C LEU A 257 -3.93 10.97 -0.99
N ASN A 258 -4.82 11.98 -1.08
CA ASN A 258 -5.60 12.24 -2.29
C ASN A 258 -4.70 12.61 -3.47
N TYR A 259 -3.62 13.38 -3.23
CA TYR A 259 -2.61 13.63 -4.26
C TYR A 259 -2.02 12.32 -4.81
N ALA A 260 -1.58 11.43 -3.93
CA ALA A 260 -0.95 10.17 -4.33
C ALA A 260 -1.94 9.20 -5.01
N LEU A 261 -3.16 9.11 -4.49
CA LEU A 261 -4.23 8.22 -4.98
C LEU A 261 -4.96 8.77 -6.23
N GLY A 262 -4.85 10.07 -6.50
CA GLY A 262 -5.37 10.71 -7.70
C GLY A 262 -4.64 10.32 -8.98
N HIS A 263 -3.45 9.70 -8.90
CA HIS A 263 -2.82 9.15 -10.09
C HIS A 263 -3.62 7.95 -10.62
N PRO A 264 -3.99 7.89 -11.91
CA PRO A 264 -4.86 6.84 -12.47
C PRO A 264 -4.38 5.41 -12.23
N ALA A 265 -3.06 5.19 -12.28
CA ALA A 265 -2.45 3.89 -12.02
C ALA A 265 -2.42 3.50 -10.54
N ALA A 266 -2.62 4.42 -9.60
CA ALA A 266 -2.57 4.12 -8.17
C ALA A 266 -3.79 3.28 -7.75
N THR A 267 -3.55 2.10 -7.17
CA THR A 267 -4.62 1.24 -6.63
C THR A 267 -4.93 1.59 -5.19
N LEU A 268 -3.93 1.64 -4.33
CA LEU A 268 -4.07 1.99 -2.92
C LEU A 268 -2.80 2.61 -2.35
N SER A 269 -2.92 3.26 -1.19
CA SER A 269 -1.78 3.74 -0.39
C SER A 269 -1.79 3.09 0.99
N ILE A 270 -0.60 2.88 1.55
CA ILE A 270 -0.39 2.20 2.85
C ILE A 270 0.29 3.13 3.87
N PRO A 271 -0.37 4.22 4.30
CA PRO A 271 0.18 5.07 5.35
C PRO A 271 0.34 4.29 6.67
N GLY A 272 1.36 4.65 7.46
CA GLY A 272 1.53 4.11 8.80
C GLY A 272 0.48 4.68 9.77
N MET A 273 -0.24 3.83 10.49
CA MET A 273 -1.28 4.21 11.43
C MET A 273 -1.14 3.46 12.75
N THR A 274 -0.50 4.07 13.74
CA THR A 274 -0.28 3.49 15.08
C THR A 274 -1.17 4.07 16.17
N LYS A 275 -2.05 5.03 15.85
CA LYS A 275 -2.95 5.73 16.80
C LYS A 275 -4.31 5.91 16.17
N LEU A 276 -5.37 5.89 16.98
CA LEU A 276 -6.76 6.08 16.54
C LEU A 276 -6.93 7.33 15.66
N ARG A 277 -6.38 8.47 16.10
CA ARG A 277 -6.47 9.72 15.32
C ARG A 277 -5.86 9.63 13.92
N HIS A 278 -4.78 8.82 13.75
CA HIS A 278 -4.18 8.62 12.43
C HIS A 278 -5.05 7.72 11.54
N VAL A 279 -5.73 6.75 12.15
CA VAL A 279 -6.68 5.89 11.45
C VAL A 279 -7.86 6.71 10.95
N ASP A 280 -8.50 7.46 11.85
CA ASP A 280 -9.66 8.29 11.51
C ASP A 280 -9.32 9.34 10.45
N ASP A 281 -8.19 10.02 10.59
CA ASP A 281 -7.76 11.06 9.66
C ASP A 281 -7.42 10.50 8.28
N ASN A 282 -6.55 9.47 8.21
CA ASN A 282 -6.14 8.90 6.93
C ASN A 282 -7.32 8.25 6.18
N PHE A 283 -8.24 7.63 6.91
CA PHE A 283 -9.47 7.08 6.31
C PHE A 283 -10.41 8.13 5.75
N GLY A 284 -10.31 9.37 6.21
CA GLY A 284 -11.02 10.50 5.60
C GLY A 284 -10.70 10.63 4.10
N ALA A 285 -9.48 10.29 3.66
CA ALA A 285 -9.10 10.27 2.25
C ALA A 285 -9.74 9.13 1.44
N ALA A 286 -10.33 8.13 2.10
CA ALA A 286 -11.00 7.01 1.42
C ALA A 286 -12.46 7.29 1.06
N HIS A 287 -12.95 8.51 1.31
CA HIS A 287 -14.31 8.93 1.04
C HIS A 287 -14.32 10.17 0.15
N GLY A 288 -15.39 10.37 -0.62
CA GLY A 288 -15.52 11.52 -1.51
C GLY A 288 -15.12 11.22 -2.96
N GLN A 289 -14.44 12.16 -3.61
CA GLN A 289 -13.96 12.06 -5.00
C GLN A 289 -12.41 12.12 -5.01
N LEU A 290 -11.78 11.29 -5.84
CA LEU A 290 -10.35 11.32 -6.14
C LEU A 290 -10.08 12.15 -7.37
#